data_676c61a8fcebbfb5e1294fb4016676e3
#
_entry.id   676c61a8fcebbfb5e1294fb4016676e3
#
_cell.length_a   1.000
_cell.length_b   1.000
_cell.length_c   1.000
_cell.angle_alpha   90.00
_cell.angle_beta   90.00
_cell.angle_gamma   90.00
#
_symmetry.space_group_name_H-M   'P 1'
#
loop_
_entity.id
_entity.type
_entity.pdbx_description
1 polymer ?
#
loop_
_entity_poly.entity_id
_entity_poly.type
_entity_poly.pdbx_seq_one_letter_code
_entity_poly.pdbx_strand_id
1 'polypeptide(L)'
;MTVYSPHFHPYKENSYKGVRIKHIYSPETWMGSSVGSFFYDFASLRDALKRERFDIIYEAGYTSIVPAYIWFNVKNIRHPVFTTNMDGLEYKRTKFNRWVRKFVFWEERMTVKHSHYLIADNMGIHDYYKEKYGKESKFLAYGADIHEDYNPEFLKEFGLEENGYYLLVARLEPENNIAMAIDGYLASEEKGRRPLVIVGKTNTPHGKELVARYGKERSVRFIGGIYDFKKLNSIRKYSLAYFHGHSVGGTNPSLLEAMASGCFILANDNLFNRAVLKHHAEYYSTPADVTGLLNDMA
;
A
#
# COMPACT_ATOMS: atom_id res chain seq x y z
N MET A 1 -13.83 -9.28 -19.15
CA MET A 1 -12.52 -9.05 -18.48
C MET A 1 -11.91 -10.40 -18.09
N THR A 2 -10.59 -10.54 -18.18
CA THR A 2 -9.84 -11.73 -17.71
C THR A 2 -8.73 -11.26 -16.79
N VAL A 3 -8.58 -11.92 -15.65
CA VAL A 3 -7.50 -11.69 -14.68
C VAL A 3 -6.57 -12.88 -14.70
N TYR A 4 -5.27 -12.65 -14.81
CA TYR A 4 -4.23 -13.65 -14.63
C TYR A 4 -3.87 -13.73 -13.14
N SER A 5 -3.77 -14.93 -12.61
CA SER A 5 -3.49 -15.20 -11.20
C SER A 5 -2.45 -16.32 -11.08
N PRO A 6 -1.52 -16.28 -10.12
CA PRO A 6 -0.57 -17.39 -9.96
C PRO A 6 -1.32 -18.66 -9.50
N HIS A 7 -0.82 -19.81 -9.95
CA HIS A 7 -1.47 -21.12 -9.70
C HIS A 7 -1.58 -21.48 -8.21
N PHE A 8 -0.75 -20.90 -7.35
CA PHE A 8 -0.77 -21.14 -5.91
C PHE A 8 -1.70 -20.16 -5.14
N HIS A 9 -2.35 -19.23 -5.84
CA HIS A 9 -3.33 -18.35 -5.20
C HIS A 9 -4.42 -19.18 -4.49
N PRO A 10 -4.84 -18.81 -3.26
CA PRO A 10 -5.80 -19.59 -2.47
C PRO A 10 -7.16 -19.76 -3.16
N TYR A 11 -7.63 -18.74 -3.89
CA TYR A 11 -8.86 -18.84 -4.67
C TYR A 11 -8.60 -19.64 -5.95
N LYS A 12 -9.29 -20.78 -6.11
CA LYS A 12 -9.04 -21.75 -7.19
C LYS A 12 -10.07 -21.75 -8.31
N GLU A 13 -11.17 -21.03 -8.11
CA GLU A 13 -12.23 -20.95 -9.12
C GLU A 13 -11.76 -20.18 -10.36
N ASN A 14 -12.32 -20.53 -11.51
CA ASN A 14 -11.97 -19.91 -12.80
C ASN A 14 -12.76 -18.61 -13.07
N SER A 15 -13.59 -18.15 -12.12
CA SER A 15 -14.35 -16.92 -12.23
C SER A 15 -14.64 -16.31 -10.86
N TYR A 16 -14.75 -14.97 -10.81
CA TYR A 16 -15.17 -14.22 -9.64
C TYR A 16 -16.03 -13.04 -10.07
N LYS A 17 -17.28 -12.97 -9.61
CA LYS A 17 -18.23 -11.88 -9.93
C LYS A 17 -18.30 -11.56 -11.43
N GLY A 18 -18.35 -12.58 -12.30
CA GLY A 18 -18.40 -12.42 -13.76
C GLY A 18 -17.03 -12.16 -14.43
N VAL A 19 -15.95 -12.06 -13.69
CA VAL A 19 -14.59 -11.91 -14.20
C VAL A 19 -13.96 -13.28 -14.35
N ARG A 20 -13.47 -13.60 -15.55
CA ARG A 20 -12.72 -14.85 -15.80
C ARG A 20 -11.34 -14.78 -15.14
N ILE A 21 -10.93 -15.87 -14.48
CA ILE A 21 -9.61 -16.01 -13.85
C ILE A 21 -8.85 -17.09 -14.61
N LYS A 22 -7.60 -16.77 -15.00
CA LYS A 22 -6.65 -17.73 -15.56
C LYS A 22 -5.50 -17.96 -14.59
N HIS A 23 -5.38 -19.19 -14.10
CA HIS A 23 -4.28 -19.59 -13.24
C HIS A 23 -3.05 -19.95 -14.07
N ILE A 24 -1.97 -19.17 -13.92
CA ILE A 24 -0.70 -19.38 -14.61
C ILE A 24 0.32 -19.94 -13.63
N TYR A 25 1.12 -20.89 -14.09
CA TYR A 25 2.21 -21.41 -13.29
C TYR A 25 3.21 -20.31 -12.95
N SER A 26 3.56 -20.22 -11.67
CA SER A 26 4.60 -19.33 -11.15
C SER A 26 5.56 -20.14 -10.27
N PRO A 27 6.87 -20.04 -10.48
CA PRO A 27 7.86 -20.71 -9.66
C PRO A 27 8.16 -20.01 -8.32
N GLU A 28 7.39 -19.01 -7.92
CA GLU A 28 7.61 -18.23 -6.70
C GLU A 28 7.71 -19.06 -5.43
N THR A 29 7.00 -20.19 -5.39
CA THR A 29 6.99 -21.09 -4.21
C THR A 29 8.35 -21.71 -3.89
N TRP A 30 9.26 -21.81 -4.89
CA TRP A 30 10.58 -22.43 -4.72
C TRP A 30 11.75 -21.54 -5.18
N MET A 31 11.53 -20.58 -6.10
CA MET A 31 12.54 -19.59 -6.53
C MET A 31 12.50 -18.30 -5.73
N GLY A 32 11.48 -18.12 -4.87
CA GLY A 32 11.20 -16.87 -4.19
C GLY A 32 10.41 -15.88 -5.05
N SER A 33 9.68 -14.98 -4.38
CA SER A 33 8.75 -14.06 -5.03
C SER A 33 9.42 -13.15 -6.06
N SER A 34 10.61 -12.62 -5.76
CA SER A 34 11.29 -11.67 -6.65
C SER A 34 11.65 -12.27 -8.02
N VAL A 35 12.16 -13.51 -8.06
CA VAL A 35 12.55 -14.15 -9.33
C VAL A 35 11.33 -14.77 -10.00
N GLY A 36 10.46 -15.39 -9.21
CA GLY A 36 9.25 -16.07 -9.71
C GLY A 36 8.30 -15.13 -10.42
N SER A 37 8.20 -13.87 -9.97
CA SER A 37 7.34 -12.86 -10.61
C SER A 37 7.73 -12.59 -12.07
N PHE A 38 9.01 -12.57 -12.42
CA PHE A 38 9.44 -12.41 -13.82
C PHE A 38 8.94 -13.54 -14.72
N PHE A 39 9.01 -14.79 -14.24
CA PHE A 39 8.49 -15.94 -14.99
C PHE A 39 6.98 -15.93 -15.12
N TYR A 40 6.30 -15.54 -14.04
CA TYR A 40 4.85 -15.41 -14.02
C TYR A 40 4.37 -14.36 -15.02
N ASP A 41 4.95 -13.15 -14.99
CA ASP A 41 4.60 -12.07 -15.90
C ASP A 41 4.88 -12.43 -17.35
N PHE A 42 6.05 -13.04 -17.62
CA PHE A 42 6.40 -13.51 -18.95
C PHE A 42 5.40 -14.57 -19.47
N ALA A 43 5.03 -15.54 -18.63
CA ALA A 43 4.10 -16.61 -19.00
C ALA A 43 2.68 -16.05 -19.20
N SER A 44 2.24 -15.14 -18.34
CA SER A 44 0.95 -14.47 -18.43
C SER A 44 0.84 -13.63 -19.71
N LEU A 45 1.85 -12.82 -20.00
CA LEU A 45 1.88 -12.00 -21.20
C LEU A 45 1.96 -12.84 -22.48
N ARG A 46 2.75 -13.91 -22.47
CA ARG A 46 2.81 -14.86 -23.60
C ARG A 46 1.46 -15.51 -23.86
N ASP A 47 0.75 -15.94 -22.83
CA ASP A 47 -0.59 -16.53 -22.96
C ASP A 47 -1.59 -15.51 -23.49
N ALA A 48 -1.57 -14.28 -22.95
CA ALA A 48 -2.43 -13.20 -23.40
C ALA A 48 -2.25 -12.86 -24.87
N LEU A 49 -1.00 -12.80 -25.35
CA LEU A 49 -0.68 -12.47 -26.74
C LEU A 49 -0.94 -13.61 -27.73
N LYS A 50 -0.82 -14.87 -27.30
CA LYS A 50 -0.91 -16.03 -28.21
C LYS A 50 -2.28 -16.67 -28.26
N ARG A 51 -3.01 -16.66 -27.16
CA ARG A 51 -4.24 -17.46 -27.01
C ARG A 51 -5.50 -16.64 -26.89
N GLU A 52 -5.38 -15.34 -26.71
CA GLU A 52 -6.53 -14.44 -26.49
C GLU A 52 -6.49 -13.26 -27.44
N ARG A 53 -7.65 -12.67 -27.67
CA ARG A 53 -7.77 -11.37 -28.35
C ARG A 53 -8.27 -10.36 -27.35
N PHE A 54 -7.36 -9.55 -26.84
CA PHE A 54 -7.67 -8.45 -25.94
C PHE A 54 -7.52 -7.12 -26.66
N ASP A 55 -8.36 -6.16 -26.33
CA ASP A 55 -8.22 -4.78 -26.77
C ASP A 55 -7.17 -4.05 -25.92
N ILE A 56 -7.17 -4.34 -24.61
CA ILE A 56 -6.29 -3.72 -23.62
C ILE A 56 -5.68 -4.80 -22.73
N ILE A 57 -4.38 -4.69 -22.50
CA ILE A 57 -3.67 -5.41 -21.42
C ILE A 57 -3.28 -4.37 -20.39
N TYR A 58 -3.80 -4.55 -19.16
CA TYR A 58 -3.50 -3.74 -18.00
C TYR A 58 -2.54 -4.48 -17.09
N GLU A 59 -1.36 -3.90 -16.88
CA GLU A 59 -0.35 -4.39 -15.94
C GLU A 59 -0.46 -3.61 -14.63
N ALA A 60 -0.63 -4.33 -13.52
CA ALA A 60 -0.90 -3.73 -12.22
C ALA A 60 0.34 -3.17 -11.51
N GLY A 61 1.54 -3.40 -12.06
CA GLY A 61 2.81 -2.91 -11.52
C GLY A 61 3.92 -3.01 -12.54
N TYR A 62 5.10 -2.46 -12.27
CA TYR A 62 6.18 -2.41 -13.27
C TYR A 62 7.44 -3.20 -12.88
N THR A 63 7.51 -3.78 -11.69
CA THR A 63 8.76 -4.28 -11.11
C THR A 63 9.24 -5.64 -11.65
N SER A 64 8.52 -6.30 -12.55
CA SER A 64 8.89 -7.60 -13.11
C SER A 64 8.48 -7.80 -14.59
N ILE A 65 7.69 -6.89 -15.15
CA ILE A 65 7.14 -7.04 -16.51
C ILE A 65 8.11 -6.63 -17.62
N VAL A 66 9.13 -5.82 -17.32
CA VAL A 66 10.00 -5.20 -18.32
C VAL A 66 10.72 -6.21 -19.23
N PRO A 67 11.31 -7.30 -18.75
CA PRO A 67 11.91 -8.30 -19.61
C PRO A 67 10.93 -8.88 -20.63
N ALA A 68 9.67 -9.11 -20.23
CA ALA A 68 8.62 -9.57 -21.12
C ALA A 68 8.24 -8.50 -22.15
N TYR A 69 8.14 -7.23 -21.74
CA TYR A 69 7.87 -6.11 -22.66
C TYR A 69 8.95 -5.98 -23.74
N ILE A 70 10.21 -6.12 -23.38
CA ILE A 70 11.33 -6.08 -24.33
C ILE A 70 11.29 -7.31 -25.25
N TRP A 71 11.13 -8.51 -24.69
CA TRP A 71 11.11 -9.75 -25.45
C TRP A 71 10.00 -9.79 -26.51
N PHE A 72 8.79 -9.39 -26.14
CA PHE A 72 7.65 -9.35 -27.05
C PHE A 72 7.59 -8.07 -27.89
N ASN A 73 8.54 -7.15 -27.73
CA ASN A 73 8.59 -5.88 -28.45
C ASN A 73 7.27 -5.09 -28.35
N VAL A 74 6.73 -5.01 -27.14
CA VAL A 74 5.39 -4.47 -26.84
C VAL A 74 5.19 -3.06 -27.43
N LYS A 75 6.22 -2.23 -27.42
CA LYS A 75 6.18 -0.88 -27.96
C LYS A 75 5.68 -0.81 -29.42
N ASN A 76 5.97 -1.83 -30.21
CA ASN A 76 5.66 -1.90 -31.64
C ASN A 76 4.37 -2.70 -31.94
N ILE A 77 3.73 -3.24 -30.93
CA ILE A 77 2.43 -3.91 -31.05
C ILE A 77 1.34 -2.85 -31.10
N ARG A 78 0.51 -2.86 -32.13
CA ARG A 78 -0.61 -1.92 -32.24
C ARG A 78 -1.82 -2.36 -31.41
N HIS A 79 -2.09 -3.65 -31.36
CA HIS A 79 -3.18 -4.26 -30.60
C HIS A 79 -2.71 -5.59 -30.00
N PRO A 80 -2.97 -5.84 -28.72
CA PRO A 80 -3.69 -4.98 -27.73
C PRO A 80 -2.92 -3.72 -27.34
N VAL A 81 -3.64 -2.75 -26.75
CA VAL A 81 -3.01 -1.58 -26.12
C VAL A 81 -2.48 -1.97 -24.74
N PHE A 82 -1.24 -1.63 -24.47
CA PHE A 82 -0.59 -1.92 -23.19
C PHE A 82 -0.64 -0.70 -22.26
N THR A 83 -1.22 -0.89 -21.10
CA THR A 83 -1.29 0.12 -20.05
C THR A 83 -0.63 -0.41 -18.81
N THR A 84 0.21 0.38 -18.15
CA THR A 84 0.91 -0.03 -16.94
C THR A 84 0.62 0.93 -15.80
N ASN A 85 0.19 0.41 -14.66
CA ASN A 85 0.06 1.16 -13.43
C ASN A 85 1.45 1.39 -12.82
N MET A 86 1.77 2.65 -12.60
CA MET A 86 3.04 3.08 -12.02
C MET A 86 2.91 3.18 -10.50
N ASP A 87 2.57 2.06 -9.86
CA ASP A 87 2.28 1.92 -8.44
C ASP A 87 3.46 2.33 -7.54
N GLY A 88 3.58 3.62 -7.28
CA GLY A 88 4.57 4.18 -6.37
C GLY A 88 6.00 4.23 -6.92
N LEU A 89 6.90 4.72 -6.10
CA LEU A 89 8.33 4.83 -6.42
C LEU A 89 9.09 3.65 -5.77
N GLU A 90 8.89 2.45 -6.32
CA GLU A 90 9.37 1.19 -5.75
C GLU A 90 10.89 1.19 -5.46
N TYR A 91 11.70 1.86 -6.28
CA TYR A 91 13.15 1.97 -6.06
C TYR A 91 13.53 2.75 -4.79
N LYS A 92 12.60 3.52 -4.19
CA LYS A 92 12.82 4.25 -2.93
C LYS A 92 12.62 3.37 -1.68
N ARG A 93 12.05 2.17 -1.82
CA ARG A 93 11.81 1.27 -0.67
C ARG A 93 13.12 0.90 0.03
N THR A 94 13.14 1.09 1.33
CA THR A 94 14.34 0.87 2.18
C THR A 94 14.76 -0.59 2.28
N LYS A 95 13.82 -1.53 2.11
CA LYS A 95 14.08 -2.97 2.10
C LYS A 95 15.01 -3.44 0.98
N PHE A 96 15.17 -2.66 -0.06
CA PHE A 96 16.01 -3.02 -1.19
C PHE A 96 17.46 -2.54 -1.01
N ASN A 97 18.41 -3.42 -1.30
CA ASN A 97 19.80 -3.04 -1.38
C ASN A 97 20.08 -2.14 -2.60
N ARG A 98 21.28 -1.51 -2.65
CA ARG A 98 21.63 -0.53 -3.70
C ARG A 98 21.52 -1.07 -5.13
N TRP A 99 21.78 -2.37 -5.33
CA TRP A 99 21.76 -2.97 -6.67
C TRP A 99 20.33 -3.22 -7.13
N VAL A 100 19.49 -3.75 -6.24
CA VAL A 100 18.05 -3.93 -6.49
C VAL A 100 17.38 -2.59 -6.77
N ARG A 101 17.72 -1.53 -6.01
CA ARG A 101 17.20 -0.18 -6.26
C ARG A 101 17.58 0.34 -7.65
N LYS A 102 18.84 0.13 -8.09
CA LYS A 102 19.27 0.51 -9.44
C LYS A 102 18.53 -0.28 -10.52
N PHE A 103 18.31 -1.57 -10.27
CA PHE A 103 17.58 -2.43 -11.19
C PHE A 103 16.11 -1.99 -11.29
N VAL A 104 15.40 -1.81 -10.18
CA VAL A 104 14.01 -1.33 -10.16
C VAL A 104 13.89 0.06 -10.80
N PHE A 105 14.88 0.94 -10.60
CA PHE A 105 14.93 2.24 -11.29
C PHE A 105 15.10 2.08 -12.82
N TRP A 106 15.87 1.10 -13.27
CA TRP A 106 15.98 0.76 -14.68
C TRP A 106 14.65 0.22 -15.22
N GLU A 107 13.95 -0.64 -14.46
CA GLU A 107 12.61 -1.13 -14.84
C GLU A 107 11.61 0.01 -14.96
N GLU A 108 11.59 0.97 -14.04
CA GLU A 108 10.76 2.19 -14.15
C GLU A 108 10.97 2.89 -15.49
N ARG A 109 12.24 3.17 -15.84
CA ARG A 109 12.58 3.83 -17.12
C ARG A 109 12.15 3.03 -18.34
N MET A 110 12.36 1.72 -18.31
CA MET A 110 12.00 0.84 -19.42
C MET A 110 10.48 0.71 -19.56
N THR A 111 9.75 0.65 -18.46
CA THR A 111 8.28 0.66 -18.47
C THR A 111 7.74 1.94 -19.12
N VAL A 112 8.24 3.11 -18.72
CA VAL A 112 7.87 4.39 -19.33
C VAL A 112 8.12 4.38 -20.85
N LYS A 113 9.20 3.74 -21.29
CA LYS A 113 9.58 3.66 -22.72
C LYS A 113 8.71 2.70 -23.51
N HIS A 114 8.32 1.57 -22.91
CA HIS A 114 7.69 0.45 -23.62
C HIS A 114 6.16 0.41 -23.48
N SER A 115 5.58 0.97 -22.43
CA SER A 115 4.12 1.06 -22.28
C SER A 115 3.52 2.08 -23.24
N HIS A 116 2.36 1.77 -23.81
CA HIS A 116 1.61 2.71 -24.64
C HIS A 116 1.07 3.84 -23.77
N TYR A 117 0.44 3.51 -22.65
CA TYR A 117 -0.07 4.47 -21.67
C TYR A 117 0.38 4.11 -20.27
N LEU A 118 0.62 5.14 -19.46
CA LEU A 118 0.85 5.01 -18.04
C LEU A 118 -0.44 5.32 -17.27
N ILE A 119 -0.65 4.61 -16.19
CA ILE A 119 -1.71 4.87 -15.22
C ILE A 119 -1.06 5.24 -13.91
N ALA A 120 -1.62 6.22 -13.22
CA ALA A 120 -1.23 6.61 -11.87
C ALA A 120 -2.47 6.63 -10.98
N ASP A 121 -2.37 6.03 -9.81
CA ASP A 121 -3.42 6.02 -8.80
C ASP A 121 -3.33 7.21 -7.83
N ASN A 122 -2.28 8.01 -7.98
CA ASN A 122 -1.98 9.17 -7.15
C ASN A 122 -1.48 10.34 -8.00
N MET A 123 -1.97 11.56 -7.75
CA MET A 123 -1.53 12.75 -8.50
C MET A 123 -0.04 13.03 -8.31
N GLY A 124 0.52 12.75 -7.14
CA GLY A 124 1.96 12.87 -6.93
C GLY A 124 2.79 11.92 -7.82
N ILE A 125 2.25 10.75 -8.16
CA ILE A 125 2.87 9.84 -9.14
C ILE A 125 2.72 10.40 -10.56
N HIS A 126 1.52 10.90 -10.92
CA HIS A 126 1.29 11.55 -12.20
C HIS A 126 2.29 12.68 -12.45
N ASP A 127 2.42 13.60 -11.49
CA ASP A 127 3.30 14.76 -11.59
C ASP A 127 4.77 14.33 -11.68
N TYR A 128 5.19 13.36 -10.88
CA TYR A 128 6.54 12.79 -10.95
C TYR A 128 6.91 12.27 -12.35
N TYR A 129 6.04 11.49 -13.01
CA TYR A 129 6.32 10.97 -14.35
C TYR A 129 6.29 12.06 -15.41
N LYS A 130 5.42 13.04 -15.27
CA LYS A 130 5.36 14.20 -16.14
C LYS A 130 6.63 15.05 -16.04
N GLU A 131 7.06 15.38 -14.83
CA GLU A 131 8.25 16.20 -14.59
C GLU A 131 9.54 15.47 -15.00
N LYS A 132 9.68 14.21 -14.61
CA LYS A 132 10.93 13.47 -14.80
C LYS A 132 11.12 12.94 -16.20
N TYR A 133 10.05 12.50 -16.85
CA TYR A 133 10.10 11.81 -18.15
C TYR A 133 9.35 12.52 -19.25
N GLY A 134 8.67 13.61 -18.99
CA GLY A 134 7.77 14.27 -19.95
C GLY A 134 6.62 13.38 -20.41
N LYS A 135 6.25 12.36 -19.61
CA LYS A 135 5.24 11.35 -19.96
C LYS A 135 3.99 11.55 -19.13
N GLU A 136 2.90 11.88 -19.82
CA GLU A 136 1.57 11.94 -19.20
C GLU A 136 1.10 10.55 -18.78
N SER A 137 0.42 10.46 -17.64
CA SER A 137 -0.29 9.28 -17.19
C SER A 137 -1.78 9.58 -17.02
N LYS A 138 -2.61 8.56 -17.12
CA LYS A 138 -4.04 8.68 -16.79
C LYS A 138 -4.19 8.47 -15.27
N PHE A 139 -4.78 9.46 -14.61
CA PHE A 139 -5.13 9.33 -13.21
C PHE A 139 -6.37 8.46 -13.05
N LEU A 140 -6.23 7.35 -12.35
CA LEU A 140 -7.30 6.43 -11.96
C LEU A 140 -7.20 6.19 -10.46
N ALA A 141 -7.99 6.93 -9.69
CA ALA A 141 -8.00 6.83 -8.23
C ALA A 141 -8.53 5.47 -7.76
N TYR A 142 -7.95 4.95 -6.69
CA TYR A 142 -8.59 3.93 -5.88
C TYR A 142 -9.79 4.51 -5.14
N GLY A 143 -10.72 3.64 -4.76
CA GLY A 143 -11.83 3.96 -3.88
C GLY A 143 -11.75 3.15 -2.59
N ALA A 144 -12.63 3.49 -1.65
CA ALA A 144 -12.94 2.67 -0.50
C ALA A 144 -14.47 2.65 -0.32
N ASP A 145 -14.98 1.51 0.16
CA ASP A 145 -16.39 1.39 0.47
C ASP A 145 -16.71 2.18 1.75
N ILE A 146 -17.78 2.98 1.69
CA ILE A 146 -18.32 3.64 2.87
C ILE A 146 -19.26 2.65 3.54
N HIS A 147 -18.98 2.34 4.80
CA HIS A 147 -19.79 1.47 5.62
C HIS A 147 -20.59 2.30 6.62
N GLU A 148 -21.80 1.84 6.94
CA GLU A 148 -22.66 2.46 7.96
C GLU A 148 -22.87 1.53 9.17
N ASP A 149 -22.52 0.25 9.04
CA ASP A 149 -22.73 -0.80 10.02
C ASP A 149 -21.55 -0.98 10.99
N TYR A 150 -21.11 0.12 11.62
CA TYR A 150 -20.08 0.06 12.65
C TYR A 150 -20.63 -0.49 13.95
N ASN A 151 -19.89 -1.40 14.59
CA ASN A 151 -20.30 -2.02 15.85
C ASN A 151 -19.27 -1.76 16.97
N PRO A 152 -19.59 -0.94 17.98
CA PRO A 152 -18.68 -0.64 19.09
C PRO A 152 -18.38 -1.86 19.97
N GLU A 153 -19.19 -2.92 19.93
CA GLU A 153 -18.92 -4.15 20.67
C GLU A 153 -17.58 -4.80 20.31
N PHE A 154 -17.10 -4.61 19.07
CA PHE A 154 -15.78 -5.09 18.65
C PHE A 154 -14.63 -4.45 19.43
N LEU A 155 -14.80 -3.28 20.02
CA LEU A 155 -13.80 -2.60 20.84
C LEU A 155 -13.52 -3.37 22.14
N LYS A 156 -14.56 -4.01 22.71
CA LYS A 156 -14.45 -4.74 23.98
C LYS A 156 -13.47 -5.91 23.91
N GLU A 157 -13.35 -6.56 22.73
CA GLU A 157 -12.38 -7.64 22.52
C GLU A 157 -10.93 -7.20 22.80
N PHE A 158 -10.66 -5.91 22.55
CA PHE A 158 -9.35 -5.30 22.72
C PHE A 158 -9.26 -4.43 23.99
N GLY A 159 -10.33 -4.36 24.79
CA GLY A 159 -10.40 -3.47 25.95
C GLY A 159 -10.20 -2.01 25.54
N LEU A 160 -10.89 -1.59 24.48
CA LEU A 160 -10.90 -0.23 23.94
C LEU A 160 -12.28 0.40 24.18
N GLU A 161 -12.30 1.72 24.26
CA GLU A 161 -13.49 2.55 24.39
C GLU A 161 -13.56 3.56 23.22
N GLU A 162 -14.74 4.01 22.88
CA GLU A 162 -14.95 5.02 21.82
C GLU A 162 -14.18 6.30 22.14
N ASN A 163 -13.41 6.81 21.18
CA ASN A 163 -12.54 7.98 21.31
C ASN A 163 -11.48 7.87 22.45
N GLY A 164 -11.27 6.64 22.94
CA GLY A 164 -10.36 6.36 24.05
C GLY A 164 -8.96 5.92 23.62
N TYR A 165 -8.61 5.97 22.33
CA TYR A 165 -7.32 5.50 21.82
C TYR A 165 -6.92 6.17 20.51
N TYR A 166 -5.62 6.18 20.26
CA TYR A 166 -5.01 6.48 18.96
C TYR A 166 -4.81 5.19 18.19
N LEU A 167 -4.95 5.21 16.86
CA LEU A 167 -4.87 4.01 16.03
C LEU A 167 -3.80 4.17 14.94
N LEU A 168 -3.01 3.13 14.70
CA LEU A 168 -2.14 2.98 13.56
C LEU A 168 -2.36 1.59 12.93
N VAL A 169 -2.72 1.55 11.64
CA VAL A 169 -2.91 0.30 10.89
C VAL A 169 -1.91 0.23 9.76
N ALA A 170 -0.93 -0.66 9.84
CA ALA A 170 0.10 -0.80 8.82
C ALA A 170 0.76 -2.18 8.83
N ARG A 171 1.41 -2.53 7.71
CA ARG A 171 2.47 -3.53 7.76
C ARG A 171 3.62 -2.95 8.59
N LEU A 172 4.18 -3.71 9.51
CA LEU A 172 5.28 -3.23 10.34
C LEU A 172 6.60 -3.27 9.53
N GLU A 173 6.75 -2.27 8.65
CA GLU A 173 7.90 -2.06 7.76
C GLU A 173 8.48 -0.66 7.98
N PRO A 174 9.79 -0.46 7.76
CA PRO A 174 10.46 0.82 8.06
C PRO A 174 9.83 2.02 7.35
N GLU A 175 9.40 1.87 6.10
CA GLU A 175 8.78 2.92 5.29
C GLU A 175 7.44 3.42 5.82
N ASN A 176 6.85 2.74 6.81
CA ASN A 176 5.59 3.14 7.43
C ASN A 176 5.77 3.99 8.70
N ASN A 177 7.01 4.38 9.02
CA ASN A 177 7.36 5.37 10.06
C ASN A 177 6.70 5.12 11.43
N ILE A 178 6.52 3.84 11.80
CA ILE A 178 5.81 3.46 13.04
C ILE A 178 6.59 3.92 14.26
N ALA A 179 7.92 3.78 14.25
CA ALA A 179 8.77 4.25 15.32
C ALA A 179 8.64 5.77 15.56
N MET A 180 8.53 6.56 14.48
CA MET A 180 8.34 8.01 14.56
C MET A 180 7.03 8.37 15.27
N ALA A 181 5.94 7.70 14.95
CA ALA A 181 4.65 7.90 15.59
C ALA A 181 4.71 7.49 17.08
N ILE A 182 5.34 6.36 17.40
CA ILE A 182 5.49 5.88 18.79
C ILE A 182 6.37 6.84 19.59
N ASP A 183 7.53 7.23 19.08
CA ASP A 183 8.48 8.10 19.79
C ASP A 183 7.82 9.46 20.11
N GLY A 184 7.08 10.03 19.16
CA GLY A 184 6.33 11.28 19.37
C GLY A 184 5.16 11.12 20.35
N TYR A 185 4.41 10.02 20.27
CA TYR A 185 3.36 9.71 21.24
C TYR A 185 3.93 9.55 22.66
N LEU A 186 5.05 8.85 22.83
CA LEU A 186 5.67 8.64 24.15
C LEU A 186 6.23 9.93 24.76
N ALA A 187 6.52 10.94 23.95
CA ALA A 187 6.97 12.26 24.40
C ALA A 187 5.81 13.22 24.69
N SER A 188 4.56 12.88 24.29
CA SER A 188 3.40 13.75 24.46
C SER A 188 2.73 13.61 25.84
N GLU A 189 1.85 14.56 26.18
CA GLU A 189 1.01 14.52 27.38
C GLU A 189 -0.07 13.42 27.31
N GLU A 190 -0.32 12.86 26.14
CA GLU A 190 -1.25 11.76 25.92
C GLU A 190 -0.68 10.39 26.38
N LYS A 191 0.63 10.29 26.62
CA LYS A 191 1.24 9.10 27.17
C LYS A 191 0.57 8.69 28.47
N GLY A 192 -0.06 7.50 28.44
CA GLY A 192 -0.74 6.94 29.62
C GLY A 192 -2.18 7.44 29.84
N ARG A 193 -2.64 8.47 29.13
CA ARG A 193 -4.05 8.88 29.14
C ARG A 193 -4.88 8.02 28.19
N ARG A 194 -4.45 7.90 26.91
CA ARG A 194 -5.09 7.08 25.88
C ARG A 194 -4.04 6.23 25.19
N PRO A 195 -4.20 4.91 25.06
CA PRO A 195 -3.18 4.06 24.44
C PRO A 195 -3.04 4.35 22.93
N LEU A 196 -1.82 4.20 22.41
CA LEU A 196 -1.55 4.06 20.98
C LEU A 196 -1.68 2.58 20.59
N VAL A 197 -2.70 2.25 19.81
CA VAL A 197 -3.01 0.90 19.33
C VAL A 197 -2.43 0.68 17.94
N ILE A 198 -1.65 -0.37 17.78
CA ILE A 198 -0.97 -0.71 16.53
C ILE A 198 -1.51 -2.03 16.01
N VAL A 199 -2.14 -1.96 14.83
CA VAL A 199 -2.68 -3.11 14.11
C VAL A 199 -1.73 -3.49 12.98
N GLY A 200 -1.17 -4.68 13.05
CA GLY A 200 -0.25 -5.21 12.04
C GLY A 200 0.45 -6.48 12.49
N LYS A 201 0.95 -7.26 11.55
CA LYS A 201 1.72 -8.48 11.88
C LYS A 201 3.07 -8.12 12.50
N THR A 202 3.33 -8.63 13.69
CA THR A 202 4.58 -8.42 14.42
C THR A 202 5.70 -9.43 14.08
N ASN A 203 5.41 -10.42 13.24
CA ASN A 203 6.35 -11.49 12.90
C ASN A 203 7.35 -11.13 11.78
N THR A 204 7.27 -9.93 11.20
CA THR A 204 8.29 -9.42 10.27
C THR A 204 9.57 -9.06 11.04
N PRO A 205 10.75 -9.00 10.39
CA PRO A 205 11.99 -8.57 11.06
C PRO A 205 11.84 -7.21 11.77
N HIS A 206 11.32 -6.21 11.07
CA HIS A 206 11.09 -4.88 11.64
C HIS A 206 9.99 -4.87 12.70
N GLY A 207 8.94 -5.68 12.54
CA GLY A 207 7.89 -5.85 13.56
C GLY A 207 8.43 -6.41 14.87
N LYS A 208 9.36 -7.38 14.82
CA LYS A 208 10.04 -7.91 15.99
C LYS A 208 10.92 -6.86 16.66
N GLU A 209 11.62 -6.03 15.89
CA GLU A 209 12.42 -4.91 16.39
C GLU A 209 11.55 -3.89 17.13
N LEU A 210 10.42 -3.50 16.54
CA LEU A 210 9.48 -2.57 17.17
C LEU A 210 8.92 -3.13 18.49
N VAL A 211 8.53 -4.39 18.51
CA VAL A 211 8.03 -5.04 19.74
C VAL A 211 9.14 -5.15 20.80
N ALA A 212 10.38 -5.46 20.40
CA ALA A 212 11.51 -5.50 21.33
C ALA A 212 11.79 -4.11 21.95
N ARG A 213 11.67 -3.04 21.16
CA ARG A 213 11.93 -1.67 21.60
C ARG A 213 10.79 -1.10 22.45
N TYR A 214 9.54 -1.31 22.05
CA TYR A 214 8.39 -0.61 22.62
C TYR A 214 7.40 -1.52 23.37
N GLY A 215 7.52 -2.83 23.29
CA GLY A 215 6.55 -3.76 23.85
C GLY A 215 6.45 -3.76 25.39
N LYS A 216 7.40 -3.11 26.08
CA LYS A 216 7.34 -2.91 27.54
C LYS A 216 6.55 -1.65 27.94
N GLU A 217 6.26 -0.76 26.98
CA GLU A 217 5.49 0.45 27.20
C GLU A 217 4.00 0.11 27.24
N ARG A 218 3.38 0.16 28.41
CA ARG A 218 1.97 -0.24 28.61
C ARG A 218 0.99 0.60 27.78
N SER A 219 1.36 1.82 27.44
CA SER A 219 0.56 2.74 26.62
C SER A 219 0.68 2.49 25.13
N VAL A 220 1.60 1.61 24.67
CA VAL A 220 1.74 1.19 23.27
C VAL A 220 1.29 -0.26 23.16
N ARG A 221 0.22 -0.49 22.40
CA ARG A 221 -0.44 -1.81 22.34
C ARG A 221 -0.37 -2.40 20.96
N PHE A 222 0.46 -3.44 20.75
CA PHE A 222 0.49 -4.23 19.53
C PHE A 222 -0.58 -5.31 19.61
N ILE A 223 -1.66 -5.19 18.84
CA ILE A 223 -2.81 -6.12 18.91
C ILE A 223 -2.84 -7.14 17.76
N GLY A 224 -1.77 -7.19 16.95
CA GLY A 224 -1.69 -8.12 15.83
C GLY A 224 -2.44 -7.65 14.60
N GLY A 225 -2.59 -8.54 13.60
CA GLY A 225 -3.31 -8.24 12.36
C GLY A 225 -4.79 -8.56 12.49
N ILE A 226 -5.65 -7.65 12.07
CA ILE A 226 -7.11 -7.84 12.00
C ILE A 226 -7.51 -7.92 10.53
N TYR A 227 -8.14 -9.03 10.13
CA TYR A 227 -8.55 -9.33 8.75
C TYR A 227 -10.07 -9.31 8.54
N ASP A 228 -10.82 -9.21 9.62
CA ASP A 228 -12.27 -8.95 9.57
C ASP A 228 -12.48 -7.45 9.29
N PHE A 229 -13.03 -7.16 8.11
CA PHE A 229 -13.26 -5.79 7.64
C PHE A 229 -14.21 -5.01 8.55
N LYS A 230 -15.29 -5.65 9.03
CA LYS A 230 -16.29 -4.98 9.90
C LYS A 230 -15.65 -4.58 11.22
N LYS A 231 -14.87 -5.51 11.80
CA LYS A 231 -14.13 -5.28 13.03
C LYS A 231 -13.09 -4.17 12.86
N LEU A 232 -12.26 -4.25 11.82
CA LEU A 232 -11.20 -3.25 11.58
C LEU A 232 -11.77 -1.86 11.30
N ASN A 233 -12.86 -1.76 10.52
CA ASN A 233 -13.50 -0.49 10.23
C ASN A 233 -14.18 0.10 11.48
N SER A 234 -14.76 -0.74 12.35
CA SER A 234 -15.28 -0.25 13.65
C SER A 234 -14.17 0.29 14.54
N ILE A 235 -13.01 -0.39 14.61
CA ILE A 235 -11.84 0.11 15.35
C ILE A 235 -11.31 1.42 14.73
N ARG A 236 -11.36 1.60 13.41
CA ARG A 236 -11.03 2.90 12.79
C ARG A 236 -12.01 3.97 13.17
N LYS A 237 -13.31 3.70 12.99
CA LYS A 237 -14.40 4.66 13.23
C LYS A 237 -14.38 5.26 14.62
N TYR A 238 -14.11 4.45 15.62
CA TYR A 238 -14.16 4.84 17.02
C TYR A 238 -12.81 5.24 17.61
N SER A 239 -11.75 5.34 16.80
CA SER A 239 -10.48 5.92 17.26
C SER A 239 -10.57 7.44 17.37
N LEU A 240 -9.87 8.02 18.34
CA LEU A 240 -9.78 9.48 18.50
C LEU A 240 -9.03 10.10 17.30
N ALA A 241 -7.91 9.50 16.91
CA ALA A 241 -7.19 9.86 15.70
C ALA A 241 -6.48 8.63 15.10
N TYR A 242 -6.25 8.69 13.79
CA TYR A 242 -5.63 7.65 12.99
C TYR A 242 -4.29 8.11 12.45
N PHE A 243 -3.21 7.41 12.80
CA PHE A 243 -1.88 7.65 12.28
C PHE A 243 -1.66 6.97 10.93
N HIS A 244 -1.28 7.74 9.94
CA HIS A 244 -0.87 7.25 8.62
C HIS A 244 0.59 7.56 8.34
N GLY A 245 1.48 6.65 8.68
CA GLY A 245 2.93 6.84 8.59
C GLY A 245 3.57 6.54 7.24
N HIS A 246 2.83 6.03 6.25
CA HIS A 246 3.39 5.59 4.96
C HIS A 246 4.08 6.73 4.23
N SER A 247 5.35 6.52 3.84
CA SER A 247 6.19 7.51 3.15
C SER A 247 6.54 7.12 1.72
N VAL A 248 6.28 5.89 1.31
CA VAL A 248 6.59 5.35 -0.03
C VAL A 248 5.37 4.62 -0.58
N GLY A 249 5.13 4.82 -1.85
CA GLY A 249 3.97 4.24 -2.54
C GLY A 249 3.07 5.34 -3.11
N GLY A 250 2.06 4.95 -3.86
CA GLY A 250 1.01 5.83 -4.35
C GLY A 250 -0.11 6.06 -3.33
N THR A 251 -1.34 5.86 -3.75
CA THR A 251 -2.49 5.89 -2.85
C THR A 251 -2.55 4.60 -2.03
N ASN A 252 -2.50 4.74 -0.72
CA ASN A 252 -2.55 3.59 0.17
C ASN A 252 -4.01 3.20 0.50
N PRO A 253 -4.44 1.95 0.27
CA PRO A 253 -5.81 1.52 0.58
C PRO A 253 -6.21 1.78 2.04
N SER A 254 -5.29 1.56 3.01
CA SER A 254 -5.62 1.78 4.42
C SER A 254 -5.87 3.25 4.77
N LEU A 255 -5.31 4.19 3.98
CA LEU A 255 -5.62 5.62 4.10
C LEU A 255 -7.05 5.90 3.63
N LEU A 256 -7.44 5.37 2.49
CA LEU A 256 -8.78 5.55 1.94
C LEU A 256 -9.85 4.91 2.86
N GLU A 257 -9.55 3.76 3.45
CA GLU A 257 -10.42 3.10 4.43
C GLU A 257 -10.57 3.93 5.72
N ALA A 258 -9.51 4.60 6.18
CA ALA A 258 -9.56 5.52 7.31
C ALA A 258 -10.41 6.76 6.99
N MET A 259 -10.25 7.32 5.77
CA MET A 259 -11.09 8.42 5.27
C MET A 259 -12.56 7.99 5.19
N ALA A 260 -12.85 6.81 4.61
CA ALA A 260 -14.20 6.26 4.50
C ALA A 260 -14.85 5.98 5.87
N SER A 261 -14.04 5.65 6.89
CA SER A 261 -14.49 5.50 8.27
C SER A 261 -14.68 6.85 9.01
N GLY A 262 -14.32 7.98 8.39
CA GLY A 262 -14.43 9.31 8.99
C GLY A 262 -13.44 9.55 10.13
N CYS A 263 -12.24 8.96 10.06
CA CYS A 263 -11.20 9.19 11.05
C CYS A 263 -10.62 10.61 10.99
N PHE A 264 -10.24 11.17 12.13
CA PHE A 264 -9.32 12.29 12.18
C PHE A 264 -7.91 11.78 11.87
N ILE A 265 -7.27 12.27 10.82
CA ILE A 265 -6.04 11.67 10.27
C ILE A 265 -4.81 12.52 10.59
N LEU A 266 -3.80 11.89 11.20
CA LEU A 266 -2.45 12.40 11.37
C LEU A 266 -1.55 11.68 10.37
N ALA A 267 -1.08 12.37 9.32
CA ALA A 267 -0.38 11.75 8.21
C ALA A 267 1.10 12.15 8.14
N ASN A 268 1.96 11.23 7.75
CA ASN A 268 3.33 11.58 7.40
C ASN A 268 3.34 12.58 6.24
N ASP A 269 4.09 13.67 6.38
CA ASP A 269 4.18 14.74 5.40
C ASP A 269 5.00 14.31 4.19
N ASN A 270 4.33 13.95 3.13
CA ASN A 270 4.94 13.61 1.86
C ASN A 270 3.98 13.88 0.68
N LEU A 271 4.54 13.91 -0.51
CA LEU A 271 3.82 14.22 -1.75
C LEU A 271 2.57 13.35 -1.95
N PHE A 272 2.64 12.06 -1.64
CA PHE A 272 1.53 11.12 -1.89
C PHE A 272 0.36 11.34 -0.93
N ASN A 273 0.66 11.49 0.36
CA ASN A 273 -0.36 11.75 1.38
C ASN A 273 -1.00 13.13 1.16
N ARG A 274 -0.20 14.16 0.85
CA ARG A 274 -0.73 15.49 0.53
C ARG A 274 -1.61 15.50 -0.72
N ALA A 275 -1.27 14.71 -1.73
CA ALA A 275 -2.08 14.61 -2.96
C ALA A 275 -3.48 14.03 -2.70
N VAL A 276 -3.62 13.13 -1.71
CA VAL A 276 -4.89 12.50 -1.33
C VAL A 276 -5.65 13.35 -0.30
N LEU A 277 -5.00 13.74 0.78
CA LEU A 277 -5.63 14.34 1.96
C LEU A 277 -5.78 15.87 1.86
N LYS A 278 -4.91 16.53 1.08
CA LYS A 278 -4.89 18.00 0.91
C LYS A 278 -4.84 18.70 2.27
N HIS A 279 -5.91 19.41 2.65
CA HIS A 279 -6.08 20.15 3.92
C HIS A 279 -7.00 19.41 4.92
N HIS A 280 -7.33 18.15 4.66
CA HIS A 280 -8.25 17.37 5.51
C HIS A 280 -7.50 16.45 6.49
N ALA A 281 -6.26 16.75 6.81
CA ALA A 281 -5.45 16.02 7.77
C ALA A 281 -4.40 16.95 8.40
N GLU A 282 -3.93 16.57 9.58
CA GLU A 282 -2.73 17.14 10.16
C GLU A 282 -1.50 16.34 9.72
N TYR A 283 -0.35 17.03 9.58
CA TYR A 283 0.84 16.44 8.98
C TYR A 283 2.03 16.48 9.93
N TYR A 284 2.84 15.41 9.91
CA TYR A 284 4.06 15.31 10.70
C TYR A 284 5.23 14.76 9.87
N SER A 285 6.43 15.24 10.15
CA SER A 285 7.70 14.79 9.55
C SER A 285 8.69 14.27 10.59
N THR A 286 8.48 14.62 11.86
CA THR A 286 9.36 14.27 12.98
C THR A 286 8.56 13.78 14.18
N PRO A 287 9.20 13.07 15.15
CA PRO A 287 8.55 12.77 16.43
C PRO A 287 8.09 14.03 17.19
N ALA A 288 8.81 15.15 17.08
CA ALA A 288 8.44 16.39 17.72
C ALA A 288 7.13 16.98 17.18
N ASP A 289 6.92 16.86 15.85
CA ASP A 289 5.64 17.29 15.26
C ASP A 289 4.48 16.42 15.80
N VAL A 290 4.68 15.12 15.91
CA VAL A 290 3.67 14.21 16.51
C VAL A 290 3.37 14.62 17.94
N THR A 291 4.40 14.93 18.74
CA THR A 291 4.23 15.40 20.12
C THR A 291 3.39 16.67 20.19
N GLY A 292 3.70 17.68 19.35
CA GLY A 292 2.96 18.91 19.26
C GLY A 292 1.49 18.69 18.92
N LEU A 293 1.22 17.96 17.83
CA LEU A 293 -0.14 17.64 17.38
C LEU A 293 -0.97 16.94 18.47
N LEU A 294 -0.37 15.99 19.19
CA LEU A 294 -1.09 15.28 20.26
C LEU A 294 -1.36 16.17 21.47
N ASN A 295 -0.42 17.06 21.84
CA ASN A 295 -0.62 18.01 22.94
C ASN A 295 -1.69 19.04 22.61
N ASP A 296 -1.82 19.46 21.36
CA ASP A 296 -2.88 20.38 20.91
C ASP A 296 -4.28 19.71 20.90
N MET A 297 -4.33 18.36 20.92
CA MET A 297 -5.58 17.58 21.01
C MET A 297 -5.95 17.19 22.46
N ALA A 298 -5.04 17.40 23.42
CA ALA A 298 -5.23 17.00 24.83
C ALA A 298 -6.18 17.96 25.55
#